data_af70a0ba51e6949061eac21600e1f71d
#
_entry.id   af70a0ba51e6949061eac21600e1f71d
#
_cell.length_a   1.000
_cell.length_b   1.000
_cell.length_c   1.000
_cell.angle_alpha   90.00
_cell.angle_beta   90.00
_cell.angle_gamma   90.00
#
_symmetry.space_group_name_H-M   'P 1'
#
loop_
_entity.id
_entity.type
_entity.pdbx_description
1 polymer ?
#
loop_
_entity_poly.entity_id
_entity_poly.type
_entity_poly.pdbx_seq_one_letter_code
_entity_poly.pdbx_strand_id
1 'polypeptide(L)'
;MPPKLHIHPPLLNTASPWSTSRAHLAALLRSPSLGAVTTRTSLLAGFPHDASRHRFAFFDPAAGAASISVPGSSSNSTSGSTTFSGPPEDSLTNDTALSQKTPLASLNTLGYSPLPLSEYLSIISSFTPPPPSIPPKTIIISITGSPSEISSSHTLITSFSSSSFTSSPSSSFPLAIEINLSCPNIPTLPPPAYSPASLATYLAALPNDSEIPIGIKIPPYTHAGQFDDFVSALLGSDSPSSASAPVPASKISFITATNTLGSSLLLSSSASASPEPLLPDAGIGGMAGPPLHPLALGNVSILRRRFDADPRLAHLDIIGVGGVYDGQGYKRMRSVGAMAVGIATALGRQGVGVFTSIEKDIDSAW
;
A
#
# COMPACT_ATOMS: atom_id res chain seq x y z
N MET A 1 -9.67 -22.71 4.98
CA MET A 1 -9.32 -21.55 4.12
C MET A 1 -9.12 -20.34 5.02
N PRO A 2 -8.19 -19.42 4.70
CA PRO A 2 -7.98 -18.23 5.50
C PRO A 2 -9.25 -17.35 5.50
N PRO A 3 -9.43 -16.46 6.48
CA PRO A 3 -10.56 -15.55 6.54
C PRO A 3 -10.62 -14.67 5.30
N LYS A 4 -11.81 -14.45 4.75
CA LYS A 4 -12.00 -13.61 3.57
C LYS A 4 -11.87 -12.13 3.94
N LEU A 5 -11.18 -11.34 3.09
CA LEU A 5 -11.12 -9.90 3.23
C LEU A 5 -12.39 -9.27 2.62
N HIS A 6 -13.08 -8.42 3.39
CA HIS A 6 -14.26 -7.70 2.94
C HIS A 6 -13.97 -6.21 2.83
N ILE A 7 -14.14 -5.64 1.62
CA ILE A 7 -13.97 -4.22 1.33
C ILE A 7 -15.17 -3.74 0.52
N HIS A 8 -16.01 -2.89 1.12
CA HIS A 8 -17.12 -2.28 0.42
C HIS A 8 -17.36 -0.84 0.93
N PRO A 9 -17.34 0.16 0.05
CA PRO A 9 -17.03 0.11 -1.39
C PRO A 9 -15.62 -0.44 -1.67
N PRO A 10 -15.37 -1.07 -2.86
CA PRO A 10 -14.08 -1.69 -3.18
C PRO A 10 -13.01 -0.66 -3.58
N LEU A 11 -12.83 0.35 -2.76
CA LEU A 11 -11.90 1.45 -2.89
C LEU A 11 -11.26 1.74 -1.54
N LEU A 12 -9.93 1.94 -1.51
CA LEU A 12 -9.18 2.18 -0.28
C LEU A 12 -7.92 3.02 -0.56
N ASN A 13 -7.31 3.57 0.51
CA ASN A 13 -5.93 4.00 0.43
C ASN A 13 -4.99 2.79 0.55
N THR A 14 -3.83 2.83 -0.07
CA THR A 14 -2.75 1.86 0.20
C THR A 14 -1.71 2.45 1.15
N ALA A 15 -0.89 1.58 1.77
CA ALA A 15 0.20 1.98 2.66
C ALA A 15 1.08 3.06 2.01
N SER A 16 1.12 4.24 2.61
CA SER A 16 1.77 5.43 2.07
C SER A 16 2.04 6.45 3.17
N PRO A 17 2.84 7.50 2.93
CA PRO A 17 3.07 8.57 3.90
C PRO A 17 1.78 9.24 4.40
N TRP A 18 0.72 9.27 3.59
CA TRP A 18 -0.58 9.88 3.91
C TRP A 18 -1.50 8.99 4.77
N SER A 19 -0.95 7.94 5.37
CA SER A 19 -1.63 7.08 6.35
C SER A 19 -0.76 6.83 7.58
N THR A 20 0.05 7.83 7.98
CA THR A 20 0.98 7.73 9.10
C THR A 20 0.37 8.22 10.41
N SER A 21 -0.16 9.45 10.44
CA SER A 21 -0.63 10.09 11.68
C SER A 21 -2.07 9.74 12.02
N ARG A 22 -2.44 10.01 13.28
CA ARG A 22 -3.84 9.92 13.73
C ARG A 22 -4.77 10.79 12.89
N ALA A 23 -4.32 11.99 12.50
CA ALA A 23 -5.10 12.91 11.68
C ALA A 23 -5.37 12.33 10.28
N HIS A 24 -4.35 11.74 9.65
CA HIS A 24 -4.49 11.05 8.36
C HIS A 24 -5.50 9.90 8.44
N LEU A 25 -5.34 9.00 9.41
CA LEU A 25 -6.23 7.85 9.57
C LEU A 25 -7.67 8.27 9.88
N ALA A 26 -7.85 9.31 10.71
CA ALA A 26 -9.17 9.87 11.00
C ALA A 26 -9.84 10.47 9.75
N ALA A 27 -9.10 11.16 8.89
CA ALA A 27 -9.63 11.70 7.63
C ALA A 27 -10.08 10.58 6.68
N LEU A 28 -9.27 9.53 6.55
CA LEU A 28 -9.59 8.35 5.73
C LEU A 28 -10.81 7.59 6.26
N LEU A 29 -10.88 7.35 7.58
CA LEU A 29 -12.02 6.67 8.20
C LEU A 29 -13.34 7.43 8.02
N ARG A 30 -13.30 8.77 7.99
CA ARG A 30 -14.50 9.60 7.76
C ARG A 30 -14.98 9.61 6.31
N SER A 31 -14.14 9.29 5.32
CA SER A 31 -14.55 9.32 3.90
C SER A 31 -15.57 8.22 3.59
N PRO A 32 -16.80 8.52 3.16
CA PRO A 32 -17.82 7.49 2.89
C PRO A 32 -17.47 6.62 1.67
N SER A 33 -16.68 7.14 0.74
CA SER A 33 -16.27 6.46 -0.50
C SER A 33 -15.22 5.37 -0.30
N LEU A 34 -14.73 5.14 0.94
CA LEU A 34 -13.76 4.10 1.27
C LEU A 34 -14.41 2.92 2.00
N GLY A 35 -14.09 1.70 1.57
CA GLY A 35 -14.49 0.47 2.27
C GLY A 35 -13.44 -0.08 3.24
N ALA A 36 -12.20 0.36 3.10
CA ALA A 36 -11.11 0.00 4.02
C ALA A 36 -10.08 1.13 4.13
N VAL A 37 -9.27 1.09 5.20
CA VAL A 37 -8.17 2.02 5.42
C VAL A 37 -6.90 1.23 5.72
N THR A 38 -5.82 1.50 4.97
CA THR A 38 -4.51 0.87 5.17
C THR A 38 -3.56 1.83 5.89
N THR A 39 -2.92 1.39 6.97
CA THR A 39 -1.88 2.17 7.66
C THR A 39 -0.60 2.26 6.83
N ARG A 40 0.29 3.23 7.10
CA ARG A 40 1.64 3.17 6.56
C ARG A 40 2.36 1.95 7.13
N THR A 41 3.16 1.27 6.31
CA THR A 41 3.92 0.08 6.72
C THR A 41 4.82 0.38 7.91
N SER A 42 4.68 -0.37 8.99
CA SER A 42 5.50 -0.23 10.21
C SER A 42 6.37 -1.46 10.46
N LEU A 43 7.51 -1.22 11.09
CA LEU A 43 8.28 -2.23 11.81
C LEU A 43 7.72 -2.39 13.23
N LEU A 44 8.04 -3.48 13.89
CA LEU A 44 7.67 -3.70 15.29
C LEU A 44 8.14 -2.54 16.18
N ALA A 45 9.40 -2.08 16.00
CA ALA A 45 10.01 -0.99 16.78
C ALA A 45 9.97 0.40 16.10
N GLY A 46 9.37 0.51 14.91
CA GLY A 46 9.43 1.72 14.08
C GLY A 46 10.69 1.79 13.19
N PHE A 47 10.66 2.65 12.18
CA PHE A 47 11.77 2.84 11.24
C PHE A 47 12.59 4.07 11.62
N PRO A 48 13.95 4.00 11.59
CA PRO A 48 14.81 5.15 11.87
C PRO A 48 14.76 6.14 10.70
N HIS A 49 13.73 6.98 10.70
CA HIS A 49 13.50 7.97 9.66
C HIS A 49 14.51 9.11 9.76
N ASP A 50 15.18 9.41 8.64
CA ASP A 50 16.08 10.54 8.48
C ASP A 50 15.50 11.50 7.42
N ALA A 51 15.05 12.67 7.84
CA ALA A 51 14.43 13.68 6.97
C ALA A 51 15.38 14.25 5.91
N SER A 52 16.69 14.12 6.08
CA SER A 52 17.67 14.54 5.08
C SER A 52 17.80 13.55 3.92
N ARG A 53 17.51 12.27 4.14
CA ARG A 53 17.67 11.16 3.19
C ARG A 53 16.35 10.59 2.68
N HIS A 54 15.37 10.45 3.56
CA HIS A 54 14.07 9.83 3.25
C HIS A 54 13.10 10.91 2.78
N ARG A 55 13.05 11.11 1.48
CA ARG A 55 12.29 12.19 0.84
C ARG A 55 11.42 11.69 -0.30
N PHE A 56 10.48 12.51 -0.72
CA PHE A 56 9.70 12.30 -1.93
C PHE A 56 9.51 13.61 -2.70
N ALA A 57 9.20 13.48 -3.98
CA ALA A 57 8.83 14.58 -4.85
C ALA A 57 7.65 14.18 -5.73
N PHE A 58 6.82 15.16 -6.09
CA PHE A 58 5.88 15.01 -7.19
C PHE A 58 6.51 15.54 -8.47
N PHE A 59 6.16 14.93 -9.61
CA PHE A 59 6.64 15.36 -10.91
C PHE A 59 5.59 15.18 -12.00
N ASP A 60 5.69 15.99 -13.05
CA ASP A 60 4.93 15.82 -14.27
C ASP A 60 5.54 14.68 -15.09
N PRO A 61 4.82 13.56 -15.29
CA PRO A 61 5.37 12.43 -16.05
C PRO A 61 5.60 12.73 -17.53
N ALA A 62 4.93 13.72 -18.09
CA ALA A 62 5.13 14.12 -19.50
C ALA A 62 6.39 14.97 -19.66
N ALA A 63 6.69 15.83 -18.70
CA ALA A 63 7.87 16.69 -18.72
C ALA A 63 9.11 16.00 -18.13
N GLY A 64 8.95 14.96 -17.32
CA GLY A 64 10.03 14.36 -16.53
C GLY A 64 10.64 15.31 -15.50
N ALA A 65 9.93 16.40 -15.17
CA ALA A 65 10.41 17.48 -14.33
C ALA A 65 9.64 17.57 -13.02
N ALA A 66 10.34 17.97 -11.93
CA ALA A 66 9.72 18.15 -10.63
C ALA A 66 8.62 19.23 -10.65
N SER A 67 7.51 18.94 -9.98
CA SER A 67 6.42 19.90 -9.77
C SER A 67 6.67 20.69 -8.48
N ILE A 68 6.59 22.03 -8.56
CA ILE A 68 6.96 22.94 -7.46
C ILE A 68 5.87 23.10 -6.40
N SER A 69 4.63 22.63 -6.61
CA SER A 69 3.53 22.91 -5.69
C SER A 69 2.99 21.68 -4.99
N VAL A 70 3.16 21.65 -3.65
CA VAL A 70 2.35 20.79 -2.77
C VAL A 70 1.32 21.69 -2.09
N PRO A 71 0.03 21.33 -2.12
CA PRO A 71 -0.99 22.02 -1.33
C PRO A 71 -0.62 21.95 0.17
N GLY A 72 -0.67 23.09 0.86
CA GLY A 72 -0.42 23.16 2.31
C GLY A 72 1.00 23.57 2.73
N SER A 73 1.98 23.71 1.83
CA SER A 73 3.25 24.36 2.17
C SER A 73 3.04 25.87 2.18
N SER A 74 3.08 26.50 3.35
CA SER A 74 3.08 27.97 3.45
C SER A 74 4.23 28.54 2.63
N SER A 75 3.93 29.47 1.74
CA SER A 75 4.81 30.11 0.75
C SER A 75 5.90 31.01 1.32
N ASN A 76 6.37 30.80 2.55
CA ASN A 76 7.37 31.62 3.21
C ASN A 76 8.79 31.02 3.23
N SER A 77 9.06 29.94 2.48
CA SER A 77 10.44 29.51 2.27
C SER A 77 10.98 30.06 0.97
N THR A 78 11.89 31.01 1.04
CA THR A 78 12.63 31.63 -0.09
C THR A 78 13.59 30.67 -0.81
N SER A 79 13.59 29.38 -0.47
CA SER A 79 14.26 28.32 -1.21
C SER A 79 13.20 27.29 -1.65
N GLY A 80 12.84 27.28 -2.92
CA GLY A 80 11.83 26.39 -3.49
C GLY A 80 12.24 24.92 -3.47
N SER A 81 12.24 24.30 -2.27
CA SER A 81 12.48 22.86 -2.16
C SER A 81 11.31 22.11 -2.78
N THR A 82 11.59 21.32 -3.82
CA THR A 82 10.62 20.47 -4.51
C THR A 82 10.50 19.08 -3.88
N THR A 83 11.21 18.83 -2.78
CA THR A 83 11.25 17.53 -2.09
C THR A 83 10.81 17.62 -0.64
N PHE A 84 10.17 16.56 -0.13
CA PHE A 84 9.51 16.51 1.19
C PHE A 84 9.92 15.26 1.95
N SER A 85 10.06 15.34 3.28
CA SER A 85 10.36 14.20 4.17
C SER A 85 9.09 13.52 4.70
N GLY A 86 7.95 14.19 4.66
CA GLY A 86 6.64 13.67 5.07
C GLY A 86 5.53 14.66 4.69
N PRO A 87 4.27 14.21 4.60
CA PRO A 87 3.14 15.09 4.38
C PRO A 87 2.79 15.85 5.67
N PRO A 88 2.28 17.11 5.57
CA PRO A 88 1.64 17.80 6.68
C PRO A 88 0.44 17.01 7.23
N GLU A 89 0.12 17.16 8.51
CA GLU A 89 -1.00 16.44 9.14
C GLU A 89 -2.37 16.80 8.55
N ASP A 90 -2.54 18.04 8.10
CA ASP A 90 -3.75 18.56 7.48
C ASP A 90 -3.81 18.37 5.95
N SER A 91 -2.78 17.73 5.36
CA SER A 91 -2.65 17.57 3.90
C SER A 91 -3.82 16.84 3.23
N LEU A 92 -4.58 16.05 3.99
CA LEU A 92 -5.71 15.28 3.46
C LEU A 92 -7.05 16.04 3.51
N THR A 93 -7.16 17.12 4.28
CA THR A 93 -8.41 17.82 4.56
C THR A 93 -8.53 19.18 3.88
N ASN A 94 -7.45 19.67 3.24
CA ASN A 94 -7.46 20.96 2.57
C ASN A 94 -8.14 20.89 1.19
N ASP A 95 -9.30 21.54 1.04
CA ASP A 95 -10.09 21.62 -0.20
C ASP A 95 -9.35 22.28 -1.38
N THR A 96 -8.25 22.99 -1.12
CA THR A 96 -7.41 23.61 -2.17
C THR A 96 -6.72 22.60 -3.09
N ALA A 97 -6.66 21.32 -2.68
CA ALA A 97 -6.08 20.24 -3.47
C ALA A 97 -6.90 19.91 -4.74
N LEU A 98 -8.21 20.17 -4.75
CA LEU A 98 -9.15 19.79 -5.82
C LEU A 98 -8.97 20.57 -7.15
N SER A 99 -8.22 21.66 -7.13
CA SER A 99 -8.11 22.55 -8.33
C SER A 99 -7.08 22.07 -9.37
N GLN A 100 -6.20 21.11 -9.04
CA GLN A 100 -5.15 20.65 -9.97
C GLN A 100 -5.55 19.33 -10.66
N LYS A 101 -6.13 19.44 -11.84
CA LYS A 101 -6.56 18.31 -12.69
C LYS A 101 -5.42 17.52 -13.34
N THR A 102 -4.19 18.04 -13.36
CA THR A 102 -3.07 17.36 -14.01
C THR A 102 -2.60 16.19 -13.13
N PRO A 103 -2.65 14.95 -13.64
CA PRO A 103 -2.17 13.80 -12.90
C PRO A 103 -0.65 13.87 -12.74
N LEU A 104 -0.19 13.91 -11.48
CA LEU A 104 1.23 13.90 -11.18
C LEU A 104 1.67 12.51 -10.73
N ALA A 105 2.91 12.18 -11.09
CA ALA A 105 3.63 11.04 -10.57
C ALA A 105 4.38 11.43 -9.28
N SER A 106 4.90 10.44 -8.58
CA SER A 106 5.80 10.65 -7.45
C SER A 106 7.03 9.77 -7.53
N LEU A 107 8.16 10.30 -7.06
CA LEU A 107 9.38 9.54 -6.79
C LEU A 107 9.72 9.64 -5.30
N ASN A 108 10.15 8.56 -4.68
CA ASN A 108 10.47 8.58 -3.26
C ASN A 108 11.66 7.68 -2.90
N THR A 109 12.43 8.12 -1.90
CA THR A 109 13.46 7.34 -1.19
C THR A 109 12.98 7.00 0.23
N LEU A 110 11.67 7.05 0.49
CA LEU A 110 11.11 6.82 1.80
C LEU A 110 11.29 5.36 2.23
N GLY A 111 11.67 5.18 3.48
CA GLY A 111 11.56 3.91 4.18
C GLY A 111 10.16 3.71 4.77
N TYR A 112 10.09 2.84 5.78
CA TYR A 112 8.86 2.52 6.49
C TYR A 112 8.40 3.66 7.42
N SER A 113 7.35 3.42 8.19
CA SER A 113 6.85 4.39 9.17
C SER A 113 7.83 4.60 10.32
N PRO A 114 8.05 5.86 10.77
CA PRO A 114 8.77 6.11 12.01
C PRO A 114 8.03 5.59 13.24
N LEU A 115 6.69 5.46 13.16
CA LEU A 115 5.88 4.96 14.26
C LEU A 115 6.02 3.44 14.38
N PRO A 116 6.24 2.90 15.60
CA PRO A 116 6.21 1.48 15.85
C PRO A 116 4.78 0.92 15.71
N LEU A 117 4.68 -0.41 15.55
CA LEU A 117 3.37 -1.07 15.44
C LEU A 117 2.45 -0.77 16.63
N SER A 118 2.99 -0.74 17.85
CA SER A 118 2.23 -0.45 19.06
C SER A 118 1.54 0.93 19.03
N GLU A 119 2.18 1.92 18.41
CA GLU A 119 1.59 3.25 18.25
C GLU A 119 0.40 3.23 17.27
N TYR A 120 0.48 2.48 16.18
CA TYR A 120 -0.67 2.28 15.29
C TYR A 120 -1.84 1.62 15.99
N LEU A 121 -1.60 0.60 16.82
CA LEU A 121 -2.65 -0.04 17.63
C LEU A 121 -3.28 0.95 18.62
N SER A 122 -2.46 1.79 19.26
CA SER A 122 -2.92 2.88 20.14
C SER A 122 -3.78 3.89 19.38
N ILE A 123 -3.36 4.32 18.19
CA ILE A 123 -4.13 5.22 17.34
C ILE A 123 -5.48 4.57 16.96
N ILE A 124 -5.48 3.32 16.54
CA ILE A 124 -6.70 2.59 16.16
C ILE A 124 -7.67 2.47 17.33
N SER A 125 -7.17 2.16 18.54
CA SER A 125 -8.00 2.07 19.75
C SER A 125 -8.64 3.42 20.15
N SER A 126 -8.04 4.54 19.73
CA SER A 126 -8.56 5.88 20.01
C SER A 126 -9.74 6.29 19.12
N PHE A 127 -10.07 5.51 18.10
CA PHE A 127 -11.21 5.79 17.23
C PHE A 127 -12.47 5.07 17.72
N THR A 128 -13.60 5.75 17.61
CA THR A 128 -14.91 5.16 17.86
C THR A 128 -15.44 4.54 16.58
N PRO A 129 -15.75 3.25 16.53
CA PRO A 129 -16.41 2.63 15.40
C PRO A 129 -17.77 3.28 15.12
N PRO A 130 -18.27 3.20 13.88
CA PRO A 130 -19.60 3.70 13.55
C PRO A 130 -20.67 2.90 14.30
N PRO A 131 -21.90 3.45 14.44
CA PRO A 131 -23.01 2.72 15.06
C PRO A 131 -23.32 1.44 14.25
N PRO A 132 -23.94 0.41 14.88
CA PRO A 132 -24.19 -0.90 14.24
C PRO A 132 -25.00 -0.86 12.94
N SER A 133 -25.72 0.24 12.69
CA SER A 133 -26.45 0.48 11.43
C SER A 133 -25.55 0.78 10.23
N ILE A 134 -24.27 1.10 10.45
CA ILE A 134 -23.29 1.40 9.42
C ILE A 134 -22.17 0.35 9.52
N PRO A 135 -21.93 -0.47 8.48
CA PRO A 135 -20.84 -1.43 8.51
C PRO A 135 -19.50 -0.72 8.76
N PRO A 136 -18.69 -1.17 9.74
CA PRO A 136 -17.39 -0.59 9.99
C PRO A 136 -16.44 -0.93 8.85
N LYS A 137 -15.56 0.02 8.51
CA LYS A 137 -14.48 -0.20 7.53
C LYS A 137 -13.44 -1.15 8.09
N THR A 138 -12.91 -2.03 7.25
CA THR A 138 -11.74 -2.82 7.61
C THR A 138 -10.51 -1.92 7.74
N ILE A 139 -9.74 -2.06 8.82
CA ILE A 139 -8.43 -1.45 8.95
C ILE A 139 -7.37 -2.50 8.61
N ILE A 140 -6.63 -2.25 7.54
CA ILE A 140 -5.52 -3.09 7.09
C ILE A 140 -4.24 -2.55 7.73
N ILE A 141 -3.66 -3.29 8.65
CA ILE A 141 -2.42 -2.92 9.32
C ILE A 141 -1.26 -3.43 8.47
N SER A 142 -0.55 -2.50 7.81
CA SER A 142 0.61 -2.83 6.97
C SER A 142 1.86 -2.93 7.83
N ILE A 143 2.51 -4.10 7.79
CA ILE A 143 3.70 -4.44 8.59
C ILE A 143 4.83 -4.94 7.71
N THR A 144 6.05 -4.91 8.24
CA THR A 144 7.25 -5.51 7.64
C THR A 144 8.26 -5.85 8.74
N GLY A 145 9.34 -6.49 8.37
CA GLY A 145 10.42 -6.91 9.28
C GLY A 145 10.97 -8.27 8.88
N SER A 146 11.79 -8.88 9.71
CA SER A 146 12.22 -10.28 9.58
C SER A 146 11.04 -11.25 9.76
N PRO A 147 11.14 -12.50 9.33
CA PRO A 147 10.10 -13.51 9.54
C PRO A 147 9.67 -13.65 11.02
N SER A 148 10.61 -13.56 11.97
CA SER A 148 10.31 -13.59 13.39
C SER A 148 9.55 -12.34 13.88
N GLU A 149 9.90 -11.14 13.36
CA GLU A 149 9.18 -9.91 13.67
C GLU A 149 7.77 -9.91 13.08
N ILE A 150 7.57 -10.51 11.89
CA ILE A 150 6.23 -10.71 11.32
C ILE A 150 5.38 -11.61 12.22
N SER A 151 5.93 -12.72 12.71
CA SER A 151 5.24 -13.60 13.67
C SER A 151 4.88 -12.88 14.96
N SER A 152 5.80 -12.09 15.51
CA SER A 152 5.56 -11.28 16.72
C SER A 152 4.50 -10.19 16.48
N SER A 153 4.56 -9.53 15.33
CA SER A 153 3.58 -8.51 14.92
C SER A 153 2.18 -9.11 14.76
N HIS A 154 2.08 -10.29 14.12
CA HIS A 154 0.82 -11.01 14.02
C HIS A 154 0.22 -11.30 15.41
N THR A 155 1.02 -11.86 16.34
CA THR A 155 0.58 -12.14 17.72
C THR A 155 0.10 -10.86 18.42
N LEU A 156 0.81 -9.74 18.27
CA LEU A 156 0.41 -8.47 18.87
C LEU A 156 -0.92 -7.95 18.32
N ILE A 157 -1.11 -8.02 16.99
CA ILE A 157 -2.34 -7.56 16.32
C ILE A 157 -3.53 -8.46 16.69
N THR A 158 -3.37 -9.78 16.75
CA THR A 158 -4.44 -10.70 17.11
C THR A 158 -4.82 -10.56 18.58
N SER A 159 -3.85 -10.40 19.48
CA SER A 159 -4.12 -10.12 20.91
C SER A 159 -4.87 -8.78 21.08
N PHE A 160 -4.50 -7.75 20.33
CA PHE A 160 -5.23 -6.47 20.30
C PHE A 160 -6.65 -6.65 19.79
N SER A 161 -6.86 -7.40 18.71
CA SER A 161 -8.19 -7.72 18.18
C SER A 161 -9.05 -8.39 19.25
N SER A 162 -8.56 -9.47 19.86
CA SER A 162 -9.29 -10.24 20.84
C SER A 162 -9.66 -9.44 22.10
N SER A 163 -8.75 -8.56 22.59
CA SER A 163 -9.03 -7.69 23.74
C SER A 163 -10.11 -6.65 23.44
N SER A 164 -10.21 -6.18 22.20
CA SER A 164 -11.23 -5.24 21.78
C SER A 164 -12.62 -5.87 21.68
N PHE A 165 -12.71 -7.17 21.34
CA PHE A 165 -13.98 -7.92 21.26
C PHE A 165 -14.60 -8.24 22.63
N THR A 166 -13.81 -8.32 23.72
CA THR A 166 -14.33 -8.62 25.05
C THR A 166 -15.20 -7.50 25.63
N SER A 167 -15.05 -6.27 25.14
CA SER A 167 -15.82 -5.10 25.60
C SER A 167 -17.20 -4.98 24.93
N SER A 168 -17.36 -5.35 23.67
CA SER A 168 -18.59 -5.56 22.87
C SER A 168 -18.21 -5.91 21.44
N PRO A 169 -18.70 -7.00 20.83
CA PRO A 169 -18.40 -7.38 19.45
C PRO A 169 -18.77 -6.34 18.40
N SER A 170 -19.71 -5.45 18.71
CA SER A 170 -20.18 -4.38 17.81
C SER A 170 -19.41 -3.07 17.92
N SER A 171 -18.35 -3.02 18.75
CA SER A 171 -17.62 -1.78 19.05
C SER A 171 -16.17 -1.78 18.56
N SER A 172 -15.79 -2.66 17.65
CA SER A 172 -14.43 -2.70 17.10
C SER A 172 -14.41 -2.66 15.57
N PHE A 173 -13.31 -2.13 15.01
CA PHE A 173 -13.07 -2.20 13.57
C PHE A 173 -12.60 -3.62 13.19
N PRO A 174 -13.12 -4.21 12.10
CA PRO A 174 -12.52 -5.40 11.51
C PRO A 174 -11.05 -5.12 11.13
N LEU A 175 -10.15 -6.05 11.45
CA LEU A 175 -8.74 -5.92 11.16
C LEU A 175 -8.31 -6.89 10.06
N ALA A 176 -7.29 -6.49 9.28
CA ALA A 176 -6.53 -7.34 8.40
C ALA A 176 -5.05 -6.98 8.48
N ILE A 177 -4.17 -7.89 8.07
CA ILE A 177 -2.72 -7.65 8.02
C ILE A 177 -2.26 -7.65 6.57
N GLU A 178 -1.52 -6.61 6.17
CA GLU A 178 -0.75 -6.57 4.92
C GLU A 178 0.74 -6.70 5.26
N ILE A 179 1.41 -7.74 4.78
CA ILE A 179 2.85 -7.91 4.92
C ILE A 179 3.54 -7.31 3.70
N ASN A 180 4.25 -6.21 3.89
CA ASN A 180 4.96 -5.52 2.82
C ASN A 180 6.33 -6.16 2.59
N LEU A 181 6.45 -6.98 1.56
CA LEU A 181 7.69 -7.66 1.12
C LEU A 181 8.31 -7.03 -0.13
N SER A 182 8.03 -5.76 -0.40
CA SER A 182 8.23 -5.16 -1.71
C SER A 182 8.90 -3.77 -1.70
N CYS A 183 9.39 -3.28 -0.55
CA CYS A 183 9.99 -1.95 -0.49
C CYS A 183 11.33 -1.92 -1.25
N PRO A 184 11.49 -1.08 -2.29
CA PRO A 184 12.72 -1.02 -3.08
C PRO A 184 13.81 -0.13 -2.43
N ASN A 185 13.46 0.62 -1.38
CA ASN A 185 14.29 1.69 -0.83
C ASN A 185 15.15 1.26 0.37
N ILE A 186 15.20 -0.03 0.72
CA ILE A 186 16.02 -0.53 1.79
C ILE A 186 17.42 -0.89 1.23
N PRO A 187 18.48 -0.19 1.66
CA PRO A 187 19.83 -0.45 1.13
C PRO A 187 20.27 -1.89 1.35
N THR A 188 20.98 -2.45 0.38
CA THR A 188 21.64 -3.77 0.44
C THR A 188 20.71 -4.99 0.58
N LEU A 189 19.39 -4.80 0.73
CA LEU A 189 18.45 -5.90 0.88
C LEU A 189 17.41 -5.86 -0.25
N PRO A 190 17.48 -6.79 -1.23
CA PRO A 190 16.45 -6.87 -2.26
C PRO A 190 15.11 -7.23 -1.62
N PRO A 191 13.98 -6.70 -2.15
CA PRO A 191 12.65 -7.04 -1.65
C PRO A 191 12.43 -8.56 -1.61
N PRO A 192 11.99 -9.13 -0.46
CA PRO A 192 11.83 -10.59 -0.32
C PRO A 192 10.94 -11.23 -1.38
N ALA A 193 9.93 -10.50 -1.89
CA ALA A 193 9.01 -11.01 -2.89
C ALA A 193 9.62 -11.15 -4.31
N TYR A 194 10.89 -10.76 -4.53
CA TYR A 194 11.64 -11.10 -5.74
C TYR A 194 12.37 -12.44 -5.65
N SER A 195 12.46 -13.05 -4.47
CA SER A 195 13.17 -14.30 -4.25
C SER A 195 12.22 -15.39 -3.75
N PRO A 196 12.04 -16.49 -4.49
CA PRO A 196 11.18 -17.60 -4.06
C PRO A 196 11.57 -18.14 -2.69
N ALA A 197 12.87 -18.31 -2.44
CA ALA A 197 13.39 -18.82 -1.16
C ALA A 197 13.10 -17.87 0.00
N SER A 198 13.30 -16.55 -0.19
CA SER A 198 12.95 -15.56 0.82
C SER A 198 11.45 -15.55 1.08
N LEU A 199 10.63 -15.52 0.04
CA LEU A 199 9.17 -15.53 0.16
C LEU A 199 8.68 -16.79 0.91
N ALA A 200 9.22 -17.96 0.59
CA ALA A 200 8.89 -19.21 1.28
C ALA A 200 9.19 -19.13 2.78
N THR A 201 10.29 -18.48 3.18
CA THR A 201 10.65 -18.27 4.59
C THR A 201 9.61 -17.39 5.31
N TYR A 202 9.13 -16.33 4.67
CA TYR A 202 8.06 -15.50 5.24
C TYR A 202 6.74 -16.24 5.34
N LEU A 203 6.35 -16.97 4.30
CA LEU A 203 5.12 -17.80 4.32
C LEU A 203 5.18 -18.90 5.40
N ALA A 204 6.36 -19.49 5.61
CA ALA A 204 6.55 -20.49 6.68
C ALA A 204 6.33 -19.90 8.07
N ALA A 205 6.70 -18.63 8.29
CA ALA A 205 6.54 -17.95 9.58
C ALA A 205 5.09 -17.54 9.91
N LEU A 206 4.16 -17.60 8.92
CA LEU A 206 2.76 -17.30 9.16
C LEU A 206 2.04 -18.44 9.87
N PRO A 207 1.05 -18.14 10.72
CA PRO A 207 0.19 -19.17 11.34
C PRO A 207 -0.64 -19.90 10.28
N ASN A 208 -1.03 -21.12 10.60
CA ASN A 208 -1.88 -21.93 9.71
C ASN A 208 -3.37 -21.54 9.79
N ASP A 209 -3.78 -20.92 10.90
CA ASP A 209 -5.16 -20.69 11.33
C ASP A 209 -5.36 -19.26 11.87
N SER A 210 -4.94 -18.26 11.12
CA SER A 210 -5.19 -16.86 11.51
C SER A 210 -6.70 -16.57 11.53
N GLU A 211 -7.16 -15.91 12.58
CA GLU A 211 -8.55 -15.43 12.71
C GLU A 211 -8.81 -14.15 11.91
N ILE A 212 -7.74 -13.46 11.47
CA ILE A 212 -7.82 -12.23 10.67
C ILE A 212 -7.20 -12.44 9.30
N PRO A 213 -7.73 -11.79 8.23
CA PRO A 213 -7.17 -11.90 6.89
C PRO A 213 -5.71 -11.44 6.86
N ILE A 214 -4.84 -12.22 6.23
CA ILE A 214 -3.44 -11.87 5.97
C ILE A 214 -3.23 -11.73 4.47
N GLY A 215 -2.56 -10.70 4.03
CA GLY A 215 -2.13 -10.51 2.65
C GLY A 215 -0.68 -10.16 2.52
N ILE A 216 -0.17 -10.22 1.29
CA ILE A 216 1.20 -9.86 0.94
C ILE A 216 1.18 -8.74 -0.10
N LYS A 217 1.95 -7.67 0.15
CA LYS A 217 2.21 -6.65 -0.86
C LYS A 217 3.49 -6.95 -1.62
N ILE A 218 3.36 -7.01 -2.94
CA ILE A 218 4.43 -7.39 -3.86
C ILE A 218 4.99 -6.19 -4.65
N PRO A 219 6.25 -6.26 -5.12
CA PRO A 219 6.79 -5.28 -6.05
C PRO A 219 6.15 -5.45 -7.44
N PRO A 220 6.32 -4.49 -8.35
CA PRO A 220 5.96 -4.68 -9.74
C PRO A 220 6.90 -5.70 -10.40
N TYR A 221 6.35 -6.76 -10.97
CA TYR A 221 7.07 -7.73 -11.77
C TYR A 221 7.16 -7.27 -13.22
N THR A 222 8.30 -7.48 -13.86
CA THR A 222 8.62 -6.95 -15.19
C THR A 222 8.85 -8.03 -16.26
N HIS A 223 8.95 -9.29 -15.87
CA HIS A 223 9.08 -10.43 -16.79
C HIS A 223 8.41 -11.70 -16.25
N ALA A 224 8.13 -12.66 -17.13
CA ALA A 224 7.36 -13.87 -16.81
C ALA A 224 7.95 -14.70 -15.66
N GLY A 225 9.28 -14.86 -15.61
CA GLY A 225 9.95 -15.64 -14.57
C GLY A 225 9.67 -15.15 -13.15
N GLN A 226 9.52 -13.84 -12.93
CA GLN A 226 9.18 -13.32 -11.60
C GLN A 226 7.78 -13.75 -11.13
N PHE A 227 6.81 -13.85 -12.06
CA PHE A 227 5.50 -14.39 -11.74
C PHE A 227 5.54 -15.90 -11.52
N ASP A 228 6.39 -16.63 -12.27
CA ASP A 228 6.59 -18.08 -12.09
C ASP A 228 7.19 -18.35 -10.71
N ASP A 229 8.22 -17.62 -10.34
CA ASP A 229 8.88 -17.68 -9.03
C ASP A 229 7.90 -17.38 -7.88
N PHE A 230 7.07 -16.34 -8.04
CA PHE A 230 6.08 -15.97 -7.04
C PHE A 230 5.01 -17.06 -6.86
N VAL A 231 4.45 -17.55 -7.95
CA VAL A 231 3.43 -18.62 -7.92
C VAL A 231 4.02 -19.91 -7.38
N SER A 232 5.25 -20.27 -7.76
CA SER A 232 5.94 -21.44 -7.22
C SER A 232 6.12 -21.37 -5.70
N ALA A 233 6.50 -20.20 -5.18
CA ALA A 233 6.61 -20.01 -3.73
C ALA A 233 5.26 -20.11 -3.00
N LEU A 234 4.16 -19.64 -3.62
CA LEU A 234 2.80 -19.78 -3.08
C LEU A 234 2.32 -21.23 -3.04
N LEU A 235 2.72 -22.02 -4.00
CA LEU A 235 2.35 -23.45 -4.08
C LEU A 235 3.26 -24.36 -3.25
N GLY A 236 4.47 -23.88 -2.92
CA GLY A 236 5.50 -24.69 -2.27
C GLY A 236 6.26 -25.56 -3.27
N SER A 237 7.37 -26.16 -2.85
CA SER A 237 8.16 -27.04 -3.69
C SER A 237 7.35 -28.27 -4.09
N ASP A 238 7.42 -28.63 -5.38
CA ASP A 238 6.80 -29.80 -5.99
C ASP A 238 7.34 -31.14 -5.48
N SER A 239 7.32 -31.36 -4.18
CA SER A 239 7.47 -32.73 -3.64
C SER A 239 6.10 -33.39 -3.72
N PRO A 240 5.93 -34.45 -4.54
CA PRO A 240 4.66 -35.15 -4.72
C PRO A 240 4.24 -35.96 -3.49
N SER A 241 4.73 -35.63 -2.30
CA SER A 241 4.57 -36.46 -1.11
C SER A 241 3.22 -36.32 -0.36
N SER A 242 2.28 -35.58 -0.84
CA SER A 242 0.84 -35.79 -0.66
C SER A 242 0.02 -34.67 -1.31
N ALA A 243 -0.88 -35.01 -2.19
CA ALA A 243 -1.88 -34.11 -2.77
C ALA A 243 -2.84 -33.48 -1.72
N SER A 244 -2.65 -33.78 -0.43
CA SER A 244 -3.49 -33.35 0.69
C SER A 244 -2.79 -32.35 1.64
N ALA A 245 -1.51 -32.03 1.47
CA ALA A 245 -0.84 -31.05 2.32
C ALA A 245 -1.27 -29.63 1.95
N PRO A 246 -1.59 -28.75 2.95
CA PRO A 246 -1.94 -27.38 2.66
C PRO A 246 -0.74 -26.64 2.05
N VAL A 247 -0.96 -25.95 0.93
CA VAL A 247 0.05 -25.13 0.28
C VAL A 247 0.30 -23.84 1.08
N PRO A 248 1.49 -23.19 0.97
CA PRO A 248 1.78 -21.94 1.67
C PRO A 248 0.74 -20.85 1.44
N ALA A 249 0.14 -20.77 0.25
CA ALA A 249 -0.93 -19.83 -0.07
C ALA A 249 -2.20 -20.00 0.80
N SER A 250 -2.43 -21.17 1.41
CA SER A 250 -3.59 -21.39 2.28
C SER A 250 -3.57 -20.55 3.56
N LYS A 251 -2.44 -19.89 3.87
CA LYS A 251 -2.28 -19.00 5.02
C LYS A 251 -2.63 -17.54 4.73
N ILE A 252 -2.81 -17.17 3.46
CA ILE A 252 -3.05 -15.80 3.04
C ILE A 252 -4.37 -15.67 2.27
N SER A 253 -4.99 -14.49 2.38
CA SER A 253 -6.32 -14.20 1.82
C SER A 253 -6.24 -13.31 0.59
N PHE A 254 -5.20 -12.45 0.50
CA PHE A 254 -5.11 -11.48 -0.58
C PHE A 254 -3.68 -11.09 -0.94
N ILE A 255 -3.53 -10.54 -2.13
CA ILE A 255 -2.28 -9.93 -2.63
C ILE A 255 -2.54 -8.47 -2.95
N THR A 256 -1.67 -7.57 -2.48
CA THR A 256 -1.65 -6.16 -2.91
C THR A 256 -0.62 -5.99 -4.04
N ALA A 257 -1.07 -5.71 -5.22
CA ALA A 257 -0.25 -5.54 -6.43
C ALA A 257 -0.54 -4.17 -7.09
N THR A 258 0.44 -3.23 -7.11
CA THR A 258 1.86 -3.39 -6.81
C THR A 258 2.38 -2.30 -5.85
N ASN A 259 3.62 -2.44 -5.37
CA ASN A 259 4.39 -1.35 -4.78
C ASN A 259 4.95 -0.43 -5.89
N THR A 260 5.74 0.59 -5.52
CA THR A 260 6.43 1.50 -6.42
C THR A 260 7.51 0.80 -7.23
N LEU A 261 7.77 1.29 -8.45
CA LEU A 261 8.83 0.77 -9.31
C LEU A 261 10.17 1.35 -8.87
N GLY A 262 11.04 0.52 -8.35
CA GLY A 262 12.40 0.87 -7.95
C GLY A 262 13.29 1.26 -9.14
N SER A 263 14.54 1.61 -8.84
CA SER A 263 15.56 1.97 -9.86
C SER A 263 15.18 3.15 -10.75
N SER A 264 14.31 4.04 -10.27
CA SER A 264 13.86 5.23 -10.97
C SER A 264 14.64 6.46 -10.51
N LEU A 265 14.92 7.39 -11.42
CA LEU A 265 15.69 8.62 -11.18
C LEU A 265 14.95 9.81 -11.79
N LEU A 266 14.92 10.92 -11.06
CA LEU A 266 14.58 12.25 -11.57
C LEU A 266 15.78 13.16 -11.42
N LEU A 267 16.01 13.97 -12.45
CA LEU A 267 17.04 15.01 -12.43
C LEU A 267 16.40 16.38 -12.21
N SER A 268 17.13 17.28 -11.59
CA SER A 268 16.73 18.67 -11.43
C SER A 268 16.72 19.40 -12.77
N SER A 269 15.77 20.28 -13.01
CA SER A 269 15.65 21.09 -14.23
C SER A 269 16.36 22.43 -14.08
N SER A 270 17.60 22.45 -13.57
CA SER A 270 18.37 23.69 -13.47
C SER A 270 18.90 24.11 -14.84
N ALA A 271 18.56 25.32 -15.28
CA ALA A 271 19.02 25.87 -16.55
C ALA A 271 20.53 26.29 -16.56
N SER A 272 21.22 26.26 -15.42
CA SER A 272 22.55 26.83 -15.22
C SER A 272 23.62 25.86 -14.74
N ALA A 273 23.29 24.59 -14.48
CA ALA A 273 24.24 23.58 -13.99
C ALA A 273 23.99 22.23 -14.65
N SER A 274 24.94 21.32 -14.54
CA SER A 274 24.71 19.92 -14.92
C SER A 274 23.49 19.37 -14.15
N PRO A 275 22.61 18.59 -14.80
CA PRO A 275 21.48 18.00 -14.12
C PRO A 275 21.95 17.13 -12.96
N GLU A 276 21.40 17.36 -11.76
CA GLU A 276 21.71 16.59 -10.56
C GLU A 276 20.49 15.77 -10.11
N PRO A 277 20.70 14.67 -9.38
CA PRO A 277 19.61 13.91 -8.78
C PRO A 277 18.69 14.82 -7.95
N LEU A 278 17.36 14.68 -8.14
CA LEU A 278 16.39 15.50 -7.41
C LEU A 278 16.27 15.08 -5.94
N LEU A 279 16.37 13.79 -5.65
CA LEU A 279 16.33 13.23 -4.30
C LEU A 279 17.76 13.03 -3.75
N PRO A 280 17.94 12.99 -2.43
CA PRO A 280 19.24 12.82 -1.79
C PRO A 280 20.02 11.57 -2.24
N ASP A 281 21.29 11.55 -1.91
CA ASP A 281 22.26 10.50 -2.28
C ASP A 281 22.33 10.34 -3.82
N ALA A 282 22.19 9.13 -4.34
CA ALA A 282 22.14 8.88 -5.78
C ALA A 282 20.79 9.22 -6.42
N GLY A 283 19.80 9.66 -5.64
CA GLY A 283 18.47 10.01 -6.11
C GLY A 283 17.61 8.85 -6.64
N ILE A 284 18.11 7.62 -6.53
CA ILE A 284 17.39 6.41 -6.98
C ILE A 284 16.28 6.08 -5.99
N GLY A 285 15.06 5.94 -6.51
CA GLY A 285 13.89 5.69 -5.65
C GLY A 285 12.78 4.91 -6.33
N GLY A 286 11.67 4.80 -5.61
CA GLY A 286 10.45 4.16 -6.09
C GLY A 286 9.54 5.14 -6.81
N MET A 287 9.25 4.89 -8.09
CA MET A 287 8.33 5.66 -8.91
C MET A 287 6.89 5.16 -8.75
N ALA A 288 5.94 6.08 -8.62
CA ALA A 288 4.51 5.79 -8.52
C ALA A 288 3.67 6.83 -9.29
N GLY A 289 2.36 6.60 -9.34
CA GLY A 289 1.43 7.45 -10.09
C GLY A 289 1.20 6.96 -11.52
N PRO A 290 0.68 7.82 -12.42
CA PRO A 290 0.25 7.44 -13.76
C PRO A 290 1.25 6.62 -14.59
N PRO A 291 2.57 6.88 -14.56
CA PRO A 291 3.54 6.07 -15.32
C PRO A 291 3.59 4.59 -14.92
N LEU A 292 3.22 4.29 -13.68
CA LEU A 292 3.18 2.90 -13.18
C LEU A 292 1.91 2.16 -13.61
N HIS A 293 0.84 2.87 -14.02
CA HIS A 293 -0.48 2.28 -14.23
C HIS A 293 -0.50 1.12 -15.24
N PRO A 294 0.11 1.23 -16.45
CA PRO A 294 0.11 0.12 -17.40
C PRO A 294 0.79 -1.14 -16.85
N LEU A 295 1.90 -0.98 -16.13
CA LEU A 295 2.62 -2.11 -15.50
C LEU A 295 1.78 -2.74 -14.40
N ALA A 296 1.14 -1.93 -13.56
CA ALA A 296 0.26 -2.43 -12.49
C ALA A 296 -0.94 -3.21 -13.06
N LEU A 297 -1.59 -2.72 -14.12
CA LEU A 297 -2.66 -3.44 -14.82
C LEU A 297 -2.19 -4.81 -15.34
N GLY A 298 -1.00 -4.84 -15.97
CA GLY A 298 -0.39 -6.07 -16.45
C GLY A 298 -0.14 -7.07 -15.31
N ASN A 299 0.40 -6.59 -14.18
CA ASN A 299 0.65 -7.41 -12.99
C ASN A 299 -0.65 -8.02 -12.45
N VAL A 300 -1.67 -7.22 -12.21
CA VAL A 300 -2.98 -7.70 -11.71
C VAL A 300 -3.59 -8.71 -12.67
N SER A 301 -3.60 -8.42 -13.98
CA SER A 301 -4.16 -9.31 -15.01
C SER A 301 -3.43 -10.66 -15.08
N ILE A 302 -2.10 -10.68 -15.02
CA ILE A 302 -1.32 -11.91 -15.05
C ILE A 302 -1.56 -12.74 -13.79
N LEU A 303 -1.51 -12.10 -12.61
CA LEU A 303 -1.77 -12.78 -11.34
C LEU A 303 -3.18 -13.35 -11.28
N ARG A 304 -4.21 -12.59 -11.67
CA ARG A 304 -5.60 -13.10 -11.66
C ARG A 304 -5.74 -14.34 -12.53
N ARG A 305 -5.23 -14.31 -13.77
CA ARG A 305 -5.26 -15.48 -14.66
C ARG A 305 -4.54 -16.69 -14.08
N ARG A 306 -3.39 -16.49 -13.42
CA ARG A 306 -2.65 -17.57 -12.79
C ARG A 306 -3.38 -18.15 -11.58
N PHE A 307 -4.00 -17.30 -10.76
CA PHE A 307 -4.77 -17.74 -9.61
C PHE A 307 -6.05 -18.48 -10.03
N ASP A 308 -6.72 -18.01 -11.09
CA ASP A 308 -7.91 -18.69 -11.62
C ASP A 308 -7.58 -20.06 -12.25
N ALA A 309 -6.36 -20.21 -12.77
CA ALA A 309 -5.92 -21.45 -13.40
C ALA A 309 -5.55 -22.57 -12.39
N ASP A 310 -5.30 -22.23 -11.13
CA ASP A 310 -4.96 -23.21 -10.07
C ASP A 310 -5.97 -23.13 -8.91
N PRO A 311 -6.77 -24.18 -8.67
CA PRO A 311 -7.77 -24.20 -7.61
C PRO A 311 -7.22 -23.91 -6.21
N ARG A 312 -5.92 -24.18 -5.97
CA ARG A 312 -5.24 -23.91 -4.69
C ARG A 312 -4.99 -22.42 -4.47
N LEU A 313 -5.01 -21.59 -5.53
CA LEU A 313 -4.79 -20.16 -5.52
C LEU A 313 -6.06 -19.35 -5.82
N ALA A 314 -7.12 -19.97 -6.30
CA ALA A 314 -8.36 -19.30 -6.74
C ALA A 314 -9.04 -18.48 -5.63
N HIS A 315 -8.76 -18.81 -4.36
CA HIS A 315 -9.29 -18.08 -3.20
C HIS A 315 -8.60 -16.73 -2.96
N LEU A 316 -7.44 -16.46 -3.57
CA LEU A 316 -6.68 -15.24 -3.35
C LEU A 316 -7.35 -14.05 -4.03
N ASP A 317 -7.74 -13.07 -3.24
CA ASP A 317 -8.19 -11.77 -3.73
C ASP A 317 -7.00 -10.88 -4.13
N ILE A 318 -7.21 -9.93 -5.07
CA ILE A 318 -6.17 -8.98 -5.47
C ILE A 318 -6.65 -7.56 -5.20
N ILE A 319 -5.91 -6.82 -4.38
CA ILE A 319 -6.02 -5.37 -4.26
C ILE A 319 -5.10 -4.76 -5.33
N GLY A 320 -5.70 -4.15 -6.37
CA GLY A 320 -4.95 -3.52 -7.45
C GLY A 320 -4.47 -2.12 -7.08
N VAL A 321 -3.16 -1.88 -7.17
CA VAL A 321 -2.52 -0.62 -6.82
C VAL A 321 -1.55 -0.20 -7.91
N GLY A 322 -1.59 1.07 -8.32
CA GLY A 322 -0.65 1.68 -9.25
C GLY A 322 -1.32 2.65 -10.21
N GLY A 323 -1.09 3.93 -9.98
CA GLY A 323 -1.42 5.02 -10.89
C GLY A 323 -2.90 5.33 -11.12
N VAL A 324 -3.79 4.80 -10.30
CA VAL A 324 -5.21 5.18 -10.33
C VAL A 324 -5.38 6.55 -9.69
N TYR A 325 -6.07 7.48 -10.40
CA TYR A 325 -6.32 8.85 -9.96
C TYR A 325 -7.71 9.37 -10.34
N ASP A 326 -8.49 8.58 -11.09
CA ASP A 326 -9.84 8.90 -11.57
C ASP A 326 -10.71 7.64 -11.70
N GLY A 327 -11.98 7.80 -12.03
CA GLY A 327 -12.91 6.70 -12.22
C GLY A 327 -12.57 5.81 -13.41
N GLN A 328 -11.92 6.33 -14.45
CA GLN A 328 -11.49 5.51 -15.59
C GLN A 328 -10.33 4.58 -15.20
N GLY A 329 -9.36 5.07 -14.42
CA GLY A 329 -8.31 4.26 -13.84
C GLY A 329 -8.86 3.17 -12.91
N TYR A 330 -9.84 3.52 -12.08
CA TYR A 330 -10.56 2.57 -11.24
C TYR A 330 -11.22 1.47 -12.08
N LYS A 331 -12.01 1.82 -13.09
CA LYS A 331 -12.69 0.86 -13.98
C LYS A 331 -11.68 -0.06 -14.68
N ARG A 332 -10.55 0.47 -15.19
CA ARG A 332 -9.49 -0.34 -15.79
C ARG A 332 -8.90 -1.35 -14.78
N MET A 333 -8.60 -0.92 -13.57
CA MET A 333 -8.03 -1.79 -12.54
C MET A 333 -9.00 -2.91 -12.13
N ARG A 334 -10.30 -2.60 -12.01
CA ARG A 334 -11.34 -3.59 -11.74
C ARG A 334 -11.49 -4.59 -12.89
N SER A 335 -11.45 -4.12 -14.14
CA SER A 335 -11.64 -4.96 -15.33
C SER A 335 -10.54 -6.00 -15.55
N VAL A 336 -9.35 -5.80 -15.00
CA VAL A 336 -8.25 -6.77 -15.06
C VAL A 336 -8.24 -7.75 -13.88
N GLY A 337 -9.25 -7.69 -12.99
CA GLY A 337 -9.47 -8.68 -11.93
C GLY A 337 -9.10 -8.24 -10.52
N ALA A 338 -8.86 -6.94 -10.28
CA ALA A 338 -8.72 -6.45 -8.91
C ALA A 338 -10.06 -6.54 -8.15
N MET A 339 -10.07 -7.11 -6.95
CA MET A 339 -11.23 -7.16 -6.05
C MET A 339 -11.52 -5.77 -5.46
N ALA A 340 -10.48 -5.02 -5.16
CA ALA A 340 -10.56 -3.64 -4.70
C ALA A 340 -9.38 -2.82 -5.26
N VAL A 341 -9.47 -1.49 -5.22
CA VAL A 341 -8.49 -0.57 -5.80
C VAL A 341 -7.89 0.32 -4.73
N GLY A 342 -6.56 0.28 -4.61
CA GLY A 342 -5.79 1.07 -3.63
C GLY A 342 -5.14 2.31 -4.27
N ILE A 343 -5.20 3.45 -3.56
CA ILE A 343 -4.69 4.74 -4.04
C ILE A 343 -3.66 5.31 -3.06
N ALA A 344 -2.54 5.87 -3.59
CA ALA A 344 -1.52 6.56 -2.81
C ALA A 344 -1.17 7.94 -3.40
N THR A 345 -0.51 8.01 -4.55
CA THR A 345 -0.01 9.28 -5.13
C THR A 345 -1.14 10.30 -5.35
N ALA A 346 -2.29 9.86 -5.88
CA ALA A 346 -3.43 10.73 -6.08
C ALA A 346 -4.04 11.21 -4.75
N LEU A 347 -4.07 10.38 -3.70
CA LEU A 347 -4.43 10.78 -2.35
C LEU A 347 -3.52 11.90 -1.83
N GLY A 348 -2.21 11.77 -2.01
CA GLY A 348 -1.25 12.79 -1.61
C GLY A 348 -1.38 14.11 -2.37
N ARG A 349 -1.94 14.08 -3.57
CA ARG A 349 -2.14 15.26 -4.42
C ARG A 349 -3.49 15.93 -4.23
N GLN A 350 -4.53 15.16 -4.00
CA GLN A 350 -5.93 15.61 -4.04
C GLN A 350 -6.64 15.49 -2.68
N GLY A 351 -5.91 15.00 -1.65
CA GLY A 351 -6.55 14.71 -0.36
C GLY A 351 -7.60 13.60 -0.48
N VAL A 352 -8.44 13.46 0.53
CA VAL A 352 -9.52 12.46 0.56
C VAL A 352 -10.60 12.69 -0.49
N GLY A 353 -10.68 13.89 -1.06
CA GLY A 353 -11.61 14.24 -2.13
C GLY A 353 -11.45 13.38 -3.40
N VAL A 354 -10.26 12.79 -3.63
CA VAL A 354 -10.03 11.88 -4.77
C VAL A 354 -10.99 10.69 -4.75
N PHE A 355 -11.30 10.13 -3.59
CA PHE A 355 -12.20 8.98 -3.47
C PHE A 355 -13.64 9.35 -3.85
N THR A 356 -14.11 10.49 -3.39
CA THR A 356 -15.43 11.01 -3.78
C THR A 356 -15.50 11.37 -5.27
N SER A 357 -14.41 11.86 -5.85
CA SER A 357 -14.36 12.11 -7.29
C SER A 357 -14.46 10.81 -8.09
N ILE A 358 -13.71 9.78 -7.70
CA ILE A 358 -13.79 8.45 -8.34
C ILE A 358 -15.20 7.86 -8.23
N GLU A 359 -15.82 7.93 -7.04
CA GLU A 359 -17.19 7.46 -6.82
C GLU A 359 -18.17 8.13 -7.77
N LYS A 360 -18.08 9.45 -7.92
CA LYS A 360 -18.92 10.21 -8.87
C LYS A 360 -18.67 9.81 -10.32
N ASP A 361 -17.40 9.64 -10.71
CA ASP A 361 -17.03 9.26 -12.09
C ASP A 361 -17.55 7.87 -12.50
N ILE A 362 -17.83 7.01 -11.55
CA ILE A 362 -18.39 5.67 -11.79
C ILE A 362 -19.89 5.60 -11.49
N ASP A 363 -20.56 6.73 -11.21
CA ASP A 363 -21.97 6.81 -10.83
C ASP A 363 -22.33 5.91 -9.63
N SER A 364 -21.42 5.78 -8.66
CA SER A 364 -21.52 4.86 -7.51
C SER A 364 -21.78 3.39 -7.92
N ALA A 365 -21.41 2.99 -9.13
CA ALA A 365 -21.50 1.60 -9.59
C ALA A 365 -20.29 0.77 -9.08
N TRP A 366 -20.37 0.28 -7.84
CA TRP A 366 -19.34 -0.49 -7.14
C TRP A 366 -19.31 -1.98 -7.52
#